data_54c207ae20b035f35b6e659deaffddcd
#
_entry.id   54c207ae20b035f35b6e659deaffddcd
#
_cell.length_a   1.000
_cell.length_b   1.000
_cell.length_c   1.000
_cell.angle_alpha   90.00
_cell.angle_beta   90.00
_cell.angle_gamma   90.00
#
_symmetry.space_group_name_H-M   'P 1'
#
loop_
_entity.id
_entity.type
_entity.pdbx_description
1 polymer ?
#
loop_
_entity_poly.entity_id
_entity_poly.type
_entity_poly.pdbx_seq_one_letter_code
_entity_poly.pdbx_strand_id
1 'polypeptide(L)'
;MSEAKKPNAPTERSKGLSDGKRVMIALLAFFGLVFTVDGIFIYLAATTKDGLVETNYYQKGLHYDDVVQLKKRQAELGWSFDLTPPAKNGPLEIHLKDAQGKPLSGMRIAASLRRPAEAGFDQDLTLTEVAPGTYRAELTLPVSGLWDLKAQVRTAESGEKDQAIFESRFTVSG
;
A
#
# COMPACT_ATOMS: atom_id res chain seq x y z
N MET A 1 -66.84 -7.98 -75.81
CA MET A 1 -66.69 -7.90 -74.29
C MET A 1 -65.20 -7.96 -74.07
N SER A 2 -64.60 -6.79 -73.83
CA SER A 2 -63.16 -6.63 -73.68
C SER A 2 -62.83 -6.42 -72.14
N GLU A 3 -62.13 -7.36 -71.61
CA GLU A 3 -61.79 -7.33 -70.13
C GLU A 3 -60.48 -6.60 -70.00
N ALA A 4 -60.54 -5.44 -69.36
CA ALA A 4 -59.37 -4.59 -69.12
C ALA A 4 -58.48 -5.15 -67.98
N LYS A 5 -57.28 -5.59 -68.32
CA LYS A 5 -56.26 -6.03 -67.42
C LYS A 5 -55.70 -4.85 -66.62
N LYS A 6 -55.94 -4.85 -65.30
CA LYS A 6 -55.47 -3.87 -64.32
C LYS A 6 -53.95 -3.92 -64.18
N PRO A 7 -53.21 -2.81 -64.25
CA PRO A 7 -51.75 -2.83 -64.05
C PRO A 7 -51.37 -3.06 -62.63
N ASN A 8 -50.46 -3.99 -62.36
CA ASN A 8 -49.86 -4.23 -61.07
C ASN A 8 -49.01 -3.01 -60.65
N ALA A 9 -49.32 -2.46 -59.50
CA ALA A 9 -48.50 -1.44 -58.86
C ALA A 9 -47.14 -2.02 -58.42
N PRO A 10 -46.04 -1.29 -58.60
CA PRO A 10 -44.71 -1.75 -58.14
C PRO A 10 -44.69 -1.78 -56.60
N THR A 11 -44.44 -2.96 -56.05
CA THR A 11 -44.15 -3.14 -54.63
C THR A 11 -42.83 -2.43 -54.31
N GLU A 12 -42.90 -1.31 -53.62
CA GLU A 12 -41.70 -0.66 -53.06
C GLU A 12 -40.98 -1.64 -52.14
N ARG A 13 -39.86 -2.22 -52.65
CA ARG A 13 -38.92 -2.93 -51.78
C ARG A 13 -38.26 -1.88 -50.88
N SER A 14 -38.70 -1.83 -49.64
CA SER A 14 -37.96 -1.11 -48.60
C SER A 14 -36.51 -1.60 -48.65
N LYS A 15 -35.58 -0.68 -48.91
CA LYS A 15 -34.14 -0.93 -48.84
C LYS A 15 -33.73 -1.16 -47.39
N GLY A 16 -34.08 -2.31 -46.84
CA GLY A 16 -33.49 -2.80 -45.58
C GLY A 16 -32.02 -3.03 -45.76
N LEU A 17 -31.21 -2.70 -44.77
CA LEU A 17 -29.78 -3.03 -44.77
C LEU A 17 -29.61 -4.51 -45.14
N SER A 18 -28.67 -4.80 -46.04
CA SER A 18 -28.33 -6.18 -46.39
C SER A 18 -27.92 -6.95 -45.11
N ASP A 19 -28.27 -8.24 -45.04
CA ASP A 19 -28.04 -9.04 -43.80
C ASP A 19 -26.59 -9.02 -43.37
N GLY A 20 -25.62 -8.94 -44.27
CA GLY A 20 -24.21 -8.74 -43.93
C GLY A 20 -23.91 -7.42 -43.23
N LYS A 21 -24.59 -6.31 -43.57
CA LYS A 21 -24.44 -5.03 -42.88
C LYS A 21 -25.04 -5.08 -41.47
N ARG A 22 -26.15 -5.80 -41.29
CA ARG A 22 -26.77 -5.98 -39.94
C ARG A 22 -25.85 -6.78 -39.05
N VAL A 23 -25.25 -7.85 -39.53
CA VAL A 23 -24.28 -8.65 -38.76
C VAL A 23 -23.05 -7.81 -38.42
N MET A 24 -22.52 -7.04 -39.38
CA MET A 24 -21.36 -6.19 -39.11
C MET A 24 -21.65 -5.10 -38.06
N ILE A 25 -22.82 -4.45 -38.13
CA ILE A 25 -23.25 -3.47 -37.12
C ILE A 25 -23.42 -4.12 -35.75
N ALA A 26 -24.01 -5.30 -35.69
CA ALA A 26 -24.19 -6.05 -34.45
C ALA A 26 -22.81 -6.42 -33.83
N LEU A 27 -21.86 -6.82 -34.66
CA LEU A 27 -20.51 -7.16 -34.23
C LEU A 27 -19.75 -5.92 -33.69
N LEU A 28 -19.84 -4.80 -34.41
CA LEU A 28 -19.25 -3.53 -33.99
C LEU A 28 -19.88 -3.03 -32.67
N ALA A 29 -21.20 -3.16 -32.52
CA ALA A 29 -21.89 -2.79 -31.28
C ALA A 29 -21.46 -3.68 -30.10
N PHE A 30 -21.31 -4.98 -30.32
CA PHE A 30 -20.86 -5.93 -29.31
C PHE A 30 -19.43 -5.61 -28.85
N PHE A 31 -18.49 -5.49 -29.79
CA PHE A 31 -17.11 -5.17 -29.42
C PHE A 31 -16.99 -3.75 -28.84
N GLY A 32 -17.76 -2.80 -29.35
CA GLY A 32 -17.83 -1.45 -28.76
C GLY A 32 -18.28 -1.47 -27.30
N LEU A 33 -19.27 -2.30 -26.97
CA LEU A 33 -19.70 -2.50 -25.58
C LEU A 33 -18.59 -3.12 -24.73
N VAL A 34 -17.96 -4.19 -25.23
CA VAL A 34 -16.87 -4.86 -24.51
C VAL A 34 -15.71 -3.89 -24.23
N PHE A 35 -15.22 -3.18 -25.25
CA PHE A 35 -14.15 -2.20 -25.06
C PHE A 35 -14.52 -1.05 -24.12
N THR A 36 -15.80 -0.65 -24.11
CA THR A 36 -16.26 0.37 -23.17
C THR A 36 -16.19 -0.13 -21.71
N VAL A 37 -16.64 -1.36 -21.48
CA VAL A 37 -16.57 -2.00 -20.15
C VAL A 37 -15.11 -2.18 -19.72
N ASP A 38 -14.26 -2.72 -20.60
CA ASP A 38 -12.83 -2.88 -20.31
C ASP A 38 -12.16 -1.54 -20.01
N GLY A 39 -12.47 -0.49 -20.77
CA GLY A 39 -11.99 0.87 -20.55
C GLY A 39 -12.38 1.41 -19.17
N ILE A 40 -13.62 1.15 -18.73
CA ILE A 40 -14.08 1.51 -17.39
C ILE A 40 -13.29 0.75 -16.33
N PHE A 41 -13.07 -0.54 -16.49
CA PHE A 41 -12.27 -1.32 -15.55
C PHE A 41 -10.81 -0.85 -15.48
N ILE A 42 -10.20 -0.55 -16.61
CA ILE A 42 -8.84 0.01 -16.68
C ILE A 42 -8.80 1.38 -15.97
N TYR A 43 -9.80 2.23 -16.22
CA TYR A 43 -9.90 3.53 -15.55
C TYR A 43 -10.06 3.37 -14.04
N LEU A 44 -10.98 2.51 -13.57
CA LEU A 44 -11.14 2.21 -12.16
C LEU A 44 -9.85 1.64 -11.55
N ALA A 45 -9.22 0.67 -12.20
CA ALA A 45 -7.95 0.10 -11.74
C ALA A 45 -6.83 1.14 -11.66
N ALA A 46 -6.79 2.11 -12.59
CA ALA A 46 -5.79 3.17 -12.58
C ALA A 46 -6.07 4.27 -11.53
N THR A 47 -7.34 4.51 -11.21
CA THR A 47 -7.76 5.54 -10.23
C THR A 47 -7.88 4.98 -8.81
N THR A 48 -8.23 3.70 -8.67
CA THR A 48 -8.20 2.98 -7.39
C THR A 48 -6.77 2.47 -7.15
N LYS A 49 -5.82 3.40 -7.11
CA LYS A 49 -4.48 3.13 -6.59
C LYS A 49 -4.55 3.09 -5.06
N ASP A 50 -5.24 2.14 -4.52
CA ASP A 50 -4.91 1.64 -3.20
C ASP A 50 -3.56 0.98 -3.32
N GLY A 51 -2.55 1.76 -2.91
CA GLY A 51 -1.16 1.44 -2.82
C GLY A 51 -0.77 0.06 -3.29
N LEU A 52 -0.32 -0.05 -4.53
CA LEU A 52 0.67 -1.06 -4.85
C LEU A 52 1.85 -0.78 -3.94
N VAL A 53 1.74 -1.35 -2.75
CA VAL A 53 2.83 -1.53 -1.83
C VAL A 53 3.96 -2.17 -2.64
N GLU A 54 5.04 -1.39 -2.78
CA GLU A 54 6.34 -1.84 -3.23
C GLU A 54 6.59 -1.96 -4.73
N THR A 55 6.92 -0.83 -5.32
CA THR A 55 7.64 -0.74 -6.62
C THR A 55 9.05 -1.37 -6.57
N ASN A 56 9.44 -2.03 -5.47
CA ASN A 56 10.81 -2.45 -5.20
C ASN A 56 11.00 -3.95 -4.91
N TYR A 57 10.14 -4.83 -5.46
CA TYR A 57 10.35 -6.28 -5.31
C TYR A 57 11.72 -6.74 -5.85
N TYR A 58 12.16 -6.17 -6.95
CA TYR A 58 13.45 -6.51 -7.56
C TYR A 58 14.64 -5.99 -6.74
N GLN A 59 14.52 -4.79 -6.17
CA GLN A 59 15.56 -4.24 -5.28
C GLN A 59 15.62 -4.96 -3.94
N LYS A 60 14.49 -5.44 -3.41
CA LYS A 60 14.50 -6.28 -2.20
C LYS A 60 15.22 -7.62 -2.38
N GLY A 61 15.17 -8.20 -3.58
CA GLY A 61 15.94 -9.41 -3.90
C GLY A 61 17.45 -9.18 -3.90
N LEU A 62 17.89 -8.02 -4.35
CA LEU A 62 19.31 -7.64 -4.36
C LEU A 62 19.85 -7.28 -2.97
N HIS A 63 18.99 -6.80 -2.06
CA HIS A 63 19.35 -6.43 -0.68
C HIS A 63 19.01 -7.52 0.35
N TYR A 64 18.64 -8.72 -0.08
CA TYR A 64 18.35 -9.82 0.85
C TYR A 64 19.55 -10.16 1.72
N ASP A 65 20.73 -10.19 1.13
CA ASP A 65 21.99 -10.44 1.87
C ASP A 65 22.27 -9.32 2.88
N ASP A 66 21.98 -8.07 2.56
CA ASP A 66 22.14 -6.94 3.47
C ASP A 66 21.18 -7.04 4.66
N VAL A 67 19.92 -7.45 4.42
CA VAL A 67 18.94 -7.67 5.50
C VAL A 67 19.36 -8.82 6.41
N VAL A 68 19.89 -9.90 5.86
CA VAL A 68 20.41 -11.03 6.65
C VAL A 68 21.61 -10.62 7.47
N GLN A 69 22.52 -9.83 6.91
CA GLN A 69 23.70 -9.29 7.61
C GLN A 69 23.28 -8.34 8.74
N LEU A 70 22.31 -7.46 8.49
CA LEU A 70 21.76 -6.56 9.51
C LEU A 70 21.13 -7.33 10.68
N LYS A 71 20.36 -8.38 10.40
CA LYS A 71 19.77 -9.23 11.44
C LYS A 71 20.82 -9.98 12.26
N LYS A 72 21.89 -10.46 11.63
CA LYS A 72 23.01 -11.10 12.33
C LYS A 72 23.71 -10.12 13.25
N ARG A 73 24.05 -8.92 12.76
CA ARG A 73 24.69 -7.85 13.57
C ARG A 73 23.78 -7.42 14.72
N GLN A 74 22.48 -7.27 14.47
CA GLN A 74 21.51 -6.96 15.52
C GLN A 74 21.48 -8.03 16.62
N ALA A 75 21.57 -9.31 16.24
CA ALA A 75 21.64 -10.40 17.20
C ALA A 75 22.95 -10.36 18.02
N GLU A 76 24.08 -9.96 17.38
CA GLU A 76 25.39 -9.80 18.06
C GLU A 76 25.39 -8.61 19.01
N LEU A 77 24.69 -7.51 18.69
CA LEU A 77 24.56 -6.34 19.58
C LEU A 77 23.76 -6.67 20.84
N GLY A 78 22.86 -7.65 20.78
CA GLY A 78 22.04 -8.08 21.92
C GLY A 78 21.13 -6.97 22.49
N TRP A 79 20.83 -5.95 21.67
CA TRP A 79 19.96 -4.86 22.11
C TRP A 79 18.52 -5.35 22.28
N SER A 80 17.89 -4.93 23.35
CA SER A 80 16.48 -5.17 23.63
C SER A 80 15.66 -3.90 23.38
N PHE A 81 14.50 -4.11 22.84
CA PHE A 81 13.52 -3.09 22.46
C PHE A 81 12.21 -3.41 23.14
N ASP A 82 11.72 -2.51 23.96
CA ASP A 82 10.42 -2.62 24.62
C ASP A 82 9.55 -1.43 24.23
N LEU A 83 8.35 -1.71 23.73
CA LEU A 83 7.40 -0.72 23.23
C LEU A 83 6.25 -0.56 24.20
N THR A 84 6.01 0.65 24.66
CA THR A 84 4.77 1.03 25.32
C THR A 84 3.82 1.62 24.29
N PRO A 85 2.74 0.89 23.91
CA PRO A 85 1.80 1.36 22.91
C PRO A 85 1.14 2.65 23.34
N PRO A 86 0.92 3.61 22.42
CA PRO A 86 0.20 4.83 22.75
C PRO A 86 -1.29 4.54 23.01
N ALA A 87 -1.92 5.32 23.86
CA ALA A 87 -3.37 5.53 23.76
C ALA A 87 -3.69 6.22 22.43
N LYS A 88 -4.98 6.28 22.04
CA LYS A 88 -5.42 6.87 20.75
C LYS A 88 -4.78 8.23 20.44
N ASN A 89 -4.61 9.06 21.47
CA ASN A 89 -3.91 10.34 21.42
C ASN A 89 -2.93 10.37 22.59
N GLY A 90 -1.69 10.03 22.35
CA GLY A 90 -0.71 9.97 23.42
C GLY A 90 0.68 9.62 22.90
N PRO A 91 1.69 9.73 23.74
CA PRO A 91 3.05 9.46 23.32
C PRO A 91 3.26 7.96 23.03
N LEU A 92 3.99 7.70 21.96
CA LEU A 92 4.64 6.45 21.69
C LEU A 92 5.95 6.43 22.48
N GLU A 93 6.16 5.43 23.32
CA GLU A 93 7.36 5.33 24.12
C GLU A 93 8.11 4.02 23.86
N ILE A 94 9.42 4.13 23.71
CA ILE A 94 10.32 3.02 23.41
C ILE A 94 11.44 3.00 24.47
N HIS A 95 11.68 1.84 25.05
CA HIS A 95 12.79 1.60 25.95
C HIS A 95 13.83 0.73 25.27
N LEU A 96 15.07 1.23 25.19
CA LEU A 96 16.21 0.53 24.62
C LEU A 96 17.23 0.16 25.70
N LYS A 97 17.69 -1.08 25.67
CA LYS A 97 18.74 -1.59 26.57
C LYS A 97 19.76 -2.39 25.78
N ASP A 98 21.00 -2.40 26.27
CA ASP A 98 22.06 -3.26 25.75
C ASP A 98 21.91 -4.72 26.23
N ALA A 99 22.84 -5.58 25.81
CA ALA A 99 22.87 -7.00 26.19
C ALA A 99 23.01 -7.24 27.70
N GLN A 100 23.47 -6.25 28.46
CA GLN A 100 23.61 -6.28 29.90
C GLN A 100 22.40 -5.67 30.65
N GLY A 101 21.38 -5.23 29.89
CA GLY A 101 20.20 -4.59 30.44
C GLY A 101 20.39 -3.12 30.82
N LYS A 102 21.52 -2.51 30.44
CA LYS A 102 21.78 -1.09 30.69
C LYS A 102 21.06 -0.23 29.66
N PRO A 103 20.46 0.91 30.06
CA PRO A 103 19.82 1.84 29.13
C PRO A 103 20.80 2.33 28.03
N LEU A 104 20.36 2.29 26.78
CA LEU A 104 21.09 2.81 25.62
C LEU A 104 20.68 4.26 25.36
N SER A 105 21.56 5.19 25.72
CA SER A 105 21.35 6.63 25.54
C SER A 105 22.05 7.14 24.29
N GLY A 106 21.61 8.31 23.78
CA GLY A 106 22.24 8.99 22.64
C GLY A 106 21.96 8.35 21.28
N MET A 107 20.92 7.53 21.18
CA MET A 107 20.52 6.91 19.92
C MET A 107 19.63 7.83 19.10
N ARG A 108 19.73 7.73 17.78
CA ARG A 108 18.79 8.33 16.84
C ARG A 108 17.79 7.27 16.42
N ILE A 109 16.51 7.54 16.64
CA ILE A 109 15.44 6.59 16.30
C ILE A 109 14.50 7.26 15.29
N ALA A 110 14.45 6.67 14.11
CA ALA A 110 13.45 6.96 13.11
C ALA A 110 12.47 5.77 13.08
N ALA A 111 11.19 6.06 13.18
CA ALA A 111 10.15 5.04 13.15
C ALA A 111 9.14 5.31 12.05
N SER A 112 8.67 4.28 11.40
CA SER A 112 7.53 4.34 10.50
C SER A 112 6.38 3.53 11.10
N LEU A 113 5.21 4.14 11.15
CA LEU A 113 3.99 3.55 11.63
C LEU A 113 3.06 3.32 10.45
N ARG A 114 2.58 2.10 10.29
CA ARG A 114 1.74 1.69 9.17
C ARG A 114 0.50 0.97 9.65
N ARG A 115 -0.59 1.15 8.90
CA ARG A 115 -1.82 0.42 9.12
C ARG A 115 -2.00 -0.67 8.06
N PRO A 116 -1.90 -1.98 8.41
CA PRO A 116 -1.99 -3.06 7.43
C PRO A 116 -3.34 -3.14 6.71
N ALA A 117 -4.42 -2.69 7.38
CA ALA A 117 -5.78 -2.81 6.85
C ALA A 117 -6.14 -1.72 5.82
N GLU A 118 -5.40 -0.60 5.79
CA GLU A 118 -5.78 0.54 4.95
C GLU A 118 -4.57 1.44 4.69
N ALA A 119 -4.25 1.65 3.42
CA ALA A 119 -3.20 2.57 3.02
C ALA A 119 -3.62 4.04 3.23
N GLY A 120 -2.64 4.93 3.43
CA GLY A 120 -2.89 6.37 3.57
C GLY A 120 -2.83 6.91 5.00
N PHE A 121 -2.66 6.04 6.00
CA PHE A 121 -2.45 6.44 7.40
C PHE A 121 -1.00 6.28 7.86
N ASP A 122 -0.09 6.03 6.93
CA ASP A 122 1.34 5.86 7.23
C ASP A 122 1.91 7.17 7.79
N GLN A 123 2.66 7.07 8.88
CA GLN A 123 3.30 8.19 9.56
C GLN A 123 4.76 7.88 9.83
N ASP A 124 5.63 8.81 9.47
CA ASP A 124 7.04 8.75 9.84
C ASP A 124 7.28 9.61 11.08
N LEU A 125 7.96 9.04 12.05
CA LEU A 125 8.21 9.63 13.36
C LEU A 125 9.71 9.67 13.65
N THR A 126 10.13 10.72 14.31
CA THR A 126 11.45 10.79 14.95
C THR A 126 11.24 10.84 16.45
N LEU A 127 11.88 9.90 17.17
CA LEU A 127 11.77 9.85 18.62
C LEU A 127 12.91 10.65 19.25
N THR A 128 12.59 11.36 20.32
CA THR A 128 13.55 12.10 21.14
C THR A 128 13.77 11.41 22.48
N GLU A 129 15.01 11.40 22.95
CA GLU A 129 15.34 10.85 24.27
C GLU A 129 14.78 11.77 25.38
N VAL A 130 13.97 11.22 26.25
CA VAL A 130 13.35 11.93 27.39
C VAL A 130 13.94 11.51 28.73
N ALA A 131 14.54 10.32 28.79
CA ALA A 131 15.31 9.80 29.93
C ALA A 131 16.32 8.77 29.36
N PRO A 132 17.37 8.41 30.12
CA PRO A 132 18.37 7.45 29.67
C PRO A 132 17.75 6.18 29.10
N GLY A 133 17.94 5.93 27.79
CA GLY A 133 17.37 4.78 27.07
C GLY A 133 15.88 4.82 26.85
N THR A 134 15.19 5.92 27.17
CA THR A 134 13.75 6.10 26.95
C THR A 134 13.52 7.15 25.87
N TYR A 135 12.85 6.76 24.82
CA TYR A 135 12.61 7.58 23.63
C TYR A 135 11.11 7.76 23.43
N ARG A 136 10.70 8.99 23.11
CA ARG A 136 9.28 9.35 22.97
C ARG A 136 9.03 10.14 21.69
N ALA A 137 7.89 9.89 21.09
CA ALA A 137 7.30 10.74 20.05
C ALA A 137 5.83 11.00 20.36
N GLU A 138 5.39 12.22 20.15
CA GLU A 138 3.96 12.54 20.22
C GLU A 138 3.28 11.99 18.97
N LEU A 139 2.14 11.33 19.17
CA LEU A 139 1.43 10.63 18.13
C LEU A 139 -0.06 10.87 18.25
N THR A 140 -0.69 11.15 17.14
CA THR A 140 -2.14 11.22 17.01
C THR A 140 -2.59 10.18 15.99
N LEU A 141 -3.32 9.17 16.45
CA LEU A 141 -3.85 8.12 15.60
C LEU A 141 -5.29 8.44 15.21
N PRO A 142 -5.58 8.69 13.92
CA PRO A 142 -6.91 9.08 13.48
C PRO A 142 -7.95 7.96 13.66
N VAL A 143 -7.49 6.71 13.67
CA VAL A 143 -8.34 5.52 13.74
C VAL A 143 -7.79 4.47 14.70
N SER A 144 -8.69 3.78 15.38
CA SER A 144 -8.36 2.65 16.26
C SER A 144 -8.08 1.39 15.42
N GLY A 145 -7.45 0.40 16.00
CA GLY A 145 -7.17 -0.89 15.36
C GLY A 145 -5.71 -1.30 15.41
N LEU A 146 -5.34 -2.16 14.47
CA LEU A 146 -4.01 -2.77 14.39
C LEU A 146 -3.02 -1.86 13.67
N TRP A 147 -1.83 -1.70 14.26
CA TRP A 147 -0.74 -0.88 13.74
C TRP A 147 0.57 -1.63 13.78
N ASP A 148 1.36 -1.47 12.73
CA ASP A 148 2.73 -1.99 12.62
C ASP A 148 3.71 -0.85 12.78
N LEU A 149 4.63 -0.99 13.71
CA LEU A 149 5.74 -0.08 13.96
C LEU A 149 7.03 -0.71 13.45
N LYS A 150 7.78 0.04 12.67
CA LYS A 150 9.15 -0.29 12.29
C LYS A 150 10.07 0.83 12.76
N ALA A 151 10.93 0.53 13.74
CA ALA A 151 11.88 1.47 14.30
C ALA A 151 13.30 1.16 13.81
N GLN A 152 13.98 2.15 13.28
CA GLN A 152 15.40 2.11 12.93
C GLN A 152 16.19 2.87 14.00
N VAL A 153 17.05 2.16 14.69
CA VAL A 153 17.90 2.69 15.76
C VAL A 153 19.30 2.80 15.23
N ARG A 154 19.93 3.97 15.37
CA ARG A 154 21.31 4.23 14.97
C ARG A 154 22.06 4.95 16.07
N THR A 155 23.34 4.66 16.22
CA THR A 155 24.23 5.42 17.09
C THR A 155 24.46 6.81 16.49
N ALA A 156 24.52 7.85 17.32
CA ALA A 156 24.72 9.22 16.85
C ALA A 156 26.10 9.45 16.20
N GLU A 157 27.11 8.70 16.63
CA GLU A 157 28.52 8.87 16.25
C GLU A 157 29.02 7.87 15.21
N SER A 158 28.42 6.68 15.14
CA SER A 158 28.86 5.63 14.21
C SER A 158 28.00 5.68 12.95
N GLY A 159 28.67 5.69 11.80
CA GLY A 159 27.98 5.49 10.54
C GLY A 159 27.17 4.16 10.54
N GLU A 160 26.85 3.66 9.39
CA GLU A 160 25.96 2.52 9.10
C GLU A 160 26.22 1.20 9.89
N LYS A 161 27.31 1.11 10.68
CA LYS A 161 27.75 -0.13 11.33
C LYS A 161 26.94 -0.52 12.57
N ASP A 162 26.46 0.46 13.36
CA ASP A 162 25.69 0.20 14.58
C ASP A 162 24.23 0.58 14.36
N GLN A 163 23.56 -0.22 13.57
CA GLN A 163 22.14 -0.05 13.23
C GLN A 163 21.35 -1.29 13.61
N ALA A 164 20.24 -1.11 14.28
CA ALA A 164 19.26 -2.15 14.54
C ALA A 164 17.87 -1.75 13.99
N ILE A 165 17.13 -2.75 13.53
CA ILE A 165 15.75 -2.57 13.06
C ILE A 165 14.85 -3.41 13.94
N PHE A 166 13.91 -2.76 14.60
CA PHE A 166 12.89 -3.41 15.41
C PHE A 166 11.52 -3.27 14.76
N GLU A 167 10.77 -4.34 14.77
CA GLU A 167 9.41 -4.39 14.26
C GLU A 167 8.50 -4.84 15.40
N SER A 168 7.42 -4.12 15.60
CA SER A 168 6.43 -4.43 16.64
C SER A 168 5.03 -4.17 16.10
N ARG A 169 4.09 -4.95 16.60
CA ARG A 169 2.67 -4.82 16.25
C ARG A 169 1.86 -4.58 17.52
N PHE A 170 0.96 -3.61 17.47
CA PHE A 170 0.11 -3.29 18.61
C PHE A 170 -1.30 -2.88 18.16
N THR A 171 -2.23 -2.93 19.10
CA THR A 171 -3.62 -2.54 18.85
C THR A 171 -3.98 -1.33 19.70
N VAL A 172 -4.59 -0.34 19.04
CA VAL A 172 -5.11 0.85 19.72
C VAL A 172 -6.61 0.69 19.89
N SER A 173 -7.06 0.73 21.13
CA SER A 173 -8.49 0.72 21.48
C SER A 173 -9.13 2.08 21.20
N GLY A 174 -10.39 2.07 20.79
CA GLY A 174 -11.16 3.28 20.51
C GLY A 174 -11.70 3.95 21.76
#